data_e8f896efd9d27d7a554f50e0ed519005
#
_entry.id   e8f896efd9d27d7a554f50e0ed519005
#
_cell.length_a   1.000
_cell.length_b   1.000
_cell.length_c   1.000
_cell.angle_alpha   90.00
_cell.angle_beta   90.00
_cell.angle_gamma   90.00
#
_symmetry.space_group_name_H-M   'P 1'
#
loop_
_entity.id
_entity.type
_entity.pdbx_description
1 polymer ?
#
loop_
_entity_poly.entity_id
_entity_poly.type
_entity_poly.pdbx_seq_one_letter_code
_entity_poly.pdbx_strand_id
1 'polypeptide(L)'
;MKQIFILAIILCAWTIPSFSTCCAESKPKYMIKFATVAPEGSTWIKRMRDVDEVLRKKSDGRLGLRIYPGGIAGDEIDVLKKIRIGQIQCAAFSGVGFGKILPMVRVLDLPFLFRNDEETDRVHKELQQFFAEQFKKKGFELLSWGEVGNVHIFSKKPVRTVGDFAGLKVWAWSGDPIAKETFAAMGVNPIPLAITDVTTGLNTGMIDTVYAPPIGALALQWQANLHYMTALPFVHSTGAILISLKYYRKLPEELAKLLKSTMAEAMDKMTTELRTQSMEAVEIIKKIGLEIIPIPEGEALKEFYDVNGKVARNLTGESYPKELLEKVYLILGRPCP
;
A
#
# COMPACT_ATOMS: atom_id res chain seq x y z
N MET A 1 48.51 85.85 10.76
CA MET A 1 48.48 84.39 10.83
C MET A 1 47.02 83.98 10.89
N LYS A 2 46.48 83.54 9.76
CA LYS A 2 45.07 83.16 9.62
C LYS A 2 45.00 81.65 9.51
N GLN A 3 44.37 81.00 10.51
CA GLN A 3 44.05 79.55 10.47
C GLN A 3 42.75 79.33 9.69
N ILE A 4 42.79 78.50 8.66
CA ILE A 4 41.71 78.10 7.85
C ILE A 4 41.24 76.77 8.44
N PHE A 5 39.98 76.72 8.97
CA PHE A 5 39.25 75.48 9.40
C PHE A 5 38.58 74.87 8.17
N ILE A 6 39.03 73.68 7.81
CA ILE A 6 38.32 72.86 6.80
C ILE A 6 37.33 71.96 7.52
N LEU A 7 36.04 72.19 7.20
CA LEU A 7 34.89 71.37 7.70
C LEU A 7 34.70 70.17 6.79
N ALA A 8 35.06 68.98 7.28
CA ALA A 8 34.79 67.75 6.56
C ALA A 8 33.34 67.25 6.85
N ILE A 9 32.48 67.30 5.82
CA ILE A 9 31.12 66.76 5.87
C ILE A 9 31.21 65.24 5.61
N ILE A 10 31.00 64.44 6.65
CA ILE A 10 30.90 62.96 6.55
C ILE A 10 29.46 62.62 6.12
N LEU A 11 29.31 62.20 4.84
CA LEU A 11 28.05 61.62 4.32
C LEU A 11 27.90 60.18 4.87
N CYS A 12 27.14 60.00 5.93
CA CYS A 12 26.69 58.67 6.37
C CYS A 12 25.65 58.12 5.40
N ALA A 13 26.07 57.24 4.46
CA ALA A 13 25.18 56.49 3.65
C ALA A 13 24.46 55.41 4.54
N TRP A 14 23.21 55.65 4.85
CA TRP A 14 22.34 54.66 5.48
C TRP A 14 22.10 53.51 4.49
N THR A 15 22.81 52.41 4.63
CA THR A 15 22.46 51.12 3.99
C THR A 15 21.25 50.55 4.71
N ILE A 16 20.07 50.67 4.09
CA ILE A 16 18.85 49.99 4.54
C ILE A 16 19.11 48.49 4.34
N PRO A 17 19.14 47.67 5.41
CA PRO A 17 19.20 46.23 5.23
C PRO A 17 17.90 45.78 4.56
N SER A 18 17.98 45.23 3.35
CA SER A 18 16.87 44.51 2.73
C SER A 18 16.56 43.32 3.61
N PHE A 19 15.54 43.46 4.42
CA PHE A 19 14.96 42.30 5.11
C PHE A 19 14.37 41.37 4.03
N SER A 20 15.15 40.37 3.63
CA SER A 20 14.60 39.19 2.96
C SER A 20 13.58 38.61 3.91
N THR A 21 12.30 38.83 3.62
CA THR A 21 11.20 38.18 4.33
C THR A 21 11.35 36.71 4.04
N CYS A 22 12.03 35.98 4.92
CA CYS A 22 12.00 34.54 4.96
C CYS A 22 10.53 34.19 5.24
N CYS A 23 9.76 33.88 4.19
CA CYS A 23 8.42 33.31 4.34
C CYS A 23 8.58 32.01 5.11
N ALA A 24 8.49 32.08 6.42
CA ALA A 24 8.30 30.89 7.24
C ALA A 24 7.02 30.24 6.72
N GLU A 25 7.17 29.07 6.09
CA GLU A 25 6.07 28.30 5.55
C GLU A 25 5.09 28.02 6.70
N SER A 26 3.98 28.73 6.72
CA SER A 26 3.01 28.63 7.81
C SER A 26 2.44 27.22 7.81
N LYS A 27 2.41 26.60 8.99
CA LYS A 27 1.84 25.26 9.15
C LYS A 27 0.39 25.26 8.62
N PRO A 28 0.05 24.29 7.71
CA PRO A 28 -1.30 24.20 7.16
C PRO A 28 -2.38 24.18 8.23
N LYS A 29 -3.46 24.95 7.99
CA LYS A 29 -4.64 24.94 8.87
C LYS A 29 -5.26 23.55 8.99
N TYR A 30 -5.25 22.80 7.88
CA TYR A 30 -5.74 21.43 7.80
C TYR A 30 -4.56 20.49 7.50
N MET A 31 -3.86 20.07 8.56
CA MET A 31 -2.77 19.10 8.46
C MET A 31 -3.34 17.69 8.61
N ILE A 32 -3.23 16.88 7.55
CA ILE A 32 -3.63 15.49 7.55
C ILE A 32 -2.42 14.63 7.91
N LYS A 33 -2.47 13.95 9.04
CA LYS A 33 -1.48 12.93 9.39
C LYS A 33 -1.80 11.67 8.60
N PHE A 34 -0.89 11.32 7.70
CA PHE A 34 -0.98 10.19 6.78
C PHE A 34 0.02 9.11 7.19
N ALA A 35 -0.43 7.88 7.41
CA ALA A 35 0.41 6.75 7.79
C ALA A 35 0.44 5.66 6.71
N THR A 36 1.56 4.95 6.61
CA THR A 36 1.72 3.80 5.73
C THR A 36 2.88 2.91 6.18
N VAL A 37 2.80 1.63 5.87
CA VAL A 37 3.91 0.67 6.05
C VAL A 37 4.92 0.73 4.90
N ALA A 38 4.61 1.42 3.82
CA ALA A 38 5.54 1.61 2.70
C ALA A 38 6.82 2.31 3.19
N PRO A 39 8.02 1.75 2.91
CA PRO A 39 9.26 2.27 3.44
C PRO A 39 9.65 3.62 2.82
N GLU A 40 10.43 4.39 3.57
CA GLU A 40 11.02 5.64 3.09
C GLU A 40 11.81 5.41 1.79
N GLY A 41 11.73 6.35 0.85
CA GLY A 41 12.38 6.24 -0.46
C GLY A 41 11.60 5.43 -1.50
N SER A 42 10.56 4.69 -1.10
CA SER A 42 9.69 3.97 -2.04
C SER A 42 8.91 4.92 -2.96
N THR A 43 8.43 4.39 -4.09
CA THR A 43 7.56 5.11 -5.03
C THR A 43 6.31 5.64 -4.34
N TRP A 44 5.73 4.86 -3.42
CA TRP A 44 4.61 5.27 -2.59
C TRP A 44 4.89 6.57 -1.81
N ILE A 45 6.03 6.64 -1.12
CA ILE A 45 6.37 7.81 -0.31
C ILE A 45 6.72 9.01 -1.18
N LYS A 46 7.47 8.83 -2.27
CA LYS A 46 7.76 9.90 -3.24
C LYS A 46 6.46 10.49 -3.76
N ARG A 47 5.52 9.64 -4.20
CA ARG A 47 4.23 10.09 -4.72
C ARG A 47 3.38 10.80 -3.66
N MET A 48 3.40 10.37 -2.41
CA MET A 48 2.70 11.09 -1.33
C MET A 48 3.31 12.44 -1.01
N ARG A 49 4.62 12.62 -1.20
CA ARG A 49 5.27 13.94 -1.09
C ARG A 49 4.86 14.86 -2.22
N ASP A 50 4.79 14.36 -3.46
CA ASP A 50 4.26 15.13 -4.60
C ASP A 50 2.82 15.58 -4.31
N VAL A 51 1.99 14.70 -3.74
CA VAL A 51 0.63 15.05 -3.32
C VAL A 51 0.63 16.17 -2.28
N ASP A 52 1.49 16.12 -1.25
CA ASP A 52 1.61 17.19 -0.25
C ASP A 52 1.95 18.52 -0.90
N GLU A 53 2.94 18.55 -1.79
CA GLU A 53 3.33 19.77 -2.52
C GLU A 53 2.17 20.34 -3.36
N VAL A 54 1.47 19.49 -4.10
CA VAL A 54 0.31 19.91 -4.92
C VAL A 54 -0.82 20.45 -4.03
N LEU A 55 -1.11 19.78 -2.91
CA LEU A 55 -2.14 20.22 -1.98
C LEU A 55 -1.80 21.58 -1.37
N ARG A 56 -0.56 21.78 -0.90
CA ARG A 56 -0.09 23.07 -0.36
C ARG A 56 -0.21 24.16 -1.42
N LYS A 57 0.30 23.91 -2.61
CA LYS A 57 0.30 24.88 -3.71
C LYS A 57 -1.13 25.29 -4.13
N LYS A 58 -2.02 24.31 -4.36
CA LYS A 58 -3.40 24.56 -4.83
C LYS A 58 -4.35 25.07 -3.74
N SER A 59 -3.96 25.01 -2.47
CA SER A 59 -4.78 25.46 -1.34
C SER A 59 -4.23 26.72 -0.66
N ASP A 60 -3.25 27.40 -1.23
CA ASP A 60 -2.55 28.55 -0.63
C ASP A 60 -2.02 28.20 0.79
N GLY A 61 -1.42 27.03 0.94
CA GLY A 61 -0.87 26.54 2.20
C GLY A 61 -1.89 26.06 3.23
N ARG A 62 -3.20 26.08 2.92
CA ARG A 62 -4.24 25.70 3.90
C ARG A 62 -4.34 24.20 4.17
N LEU A 63 -4.03 23.35 3.18
CA LEU A 63 -4.11 21.88 3.28
C LEU A 63 -2.74 21.27 3.03
N GLY A 64 -2.35 20.26 3.84
CA GLY A 64 -1.10 19.53 3.66
C GLY A 64 -1.11 18.19 4.37
N LEU A 65 -0.13 17.35 4.02
CA LEU A 65 0.09 16.05 4.62
C LEU A 65 1.27 16.09 5.59
N ARG A 66 1.16 15.32 6.66
CA ARG A 66 2.31 14.89 7.49
C ARG A 66 2.44 13.40 7.38
N ILE A 67 3.43 12.94 6.63
CA ILE A 67 3.61 11.55 6.25
C ILE A 67 4.40 10.81 7.34
N TYR A 68 3.93 9.60 7.69
CA TYR A 68 4.54 8.65 8.63
C TYR A 68 4.82 7.35 7.86
N PRO A 69 6.00 7.22 7.23
CA PRO A 69 6.37 6.06 6.40
C PRO A 69 6.86 4.88 7.21
N GLY A 70 7.06 3.72 6.56
CA GLY A 70 7.81 2.58 7.09
C GLY A 70 7.27 1.96 8.37
N GLY A 71 5.97 2.14 8.65
CA GLY A 71 5.37 1.59 9.86
C GLY A 71 5.74 2.31 11.17
N ILE A 72 6.37 3.51 11.13
CA ILE A 72 6.68 4.29 12.35
C ILE A 72 5.45 4.67 13.16
N ALA A 73 4.28 4.65 12.55
CA ALA A 73 3.00 4.82 13.24
C ALA A 73 2.41 3.49 13.75
N GLY A 74 3.11 2.37 13.60
CA GLY A 74 2.66 1.00 13.85
C GLY A 74 2.23 0.30 12.57
N ASP A 75 1.86 -0.98 12.71
CA ASP A 75 1.25 -1.77 11.65
C ASP A 75 -0.14 -1.23 11.26
N GLU A 76 -0.69 -1.66 10.13
CA GLU A 76 -1.98 -1.20 9.60
C GLU A 76 -3.12 -1.32 10.61
N ILE A 77 -3.13 -2.40 11.41
CA ILE A 77 -4.13 -2.60 12.48
C ILE A 77 -3.97 -1.56 13.59
N ASP A 78 -2.75 -1.18 13.95
CA ASP A 78 -2.49 -0.16 14.96
C ASP A 78 -2.80 1.24 14.43
N VAL A 79 -2.49 1.50 13.16
CA VAL A 79 -2.86 2.73 12.47
C VAL A 79 -4.38 2.89 12.44
N LEU A 80 -5.13 1.83 12.16
CA LEU A 80 -6.59 1.84 12.18
C LEU A 80 -7.14 2.23 13.56
N LYS A 81 -6.58 1.68 14.66
CA LYS A 81 -6.94 2.08 16.04
C LYS A 81 -6.68 3.57 16.26
N LYS A 82 -5.51 4.08 15.79
CA LYS A 82 -5.13 5.50 15.88
C LYS A 82 -6.04 6.42 15.08
N ILE A 83 -6.56 5.96 13.93
CA ILE A 83 -7.56 6.71 13.15
C ILE A 83 -8.88 6.80 13.91
N ARG A 84 -9.34 5.71 14.52
CA ARG A 84 -10.61 5.68 15.28
C ARG A 84 -10.61 6.65 16.45
N ILE A 85 -9.46 6.82 17.13
CA ILE A 85 -9.31 7.79 18.23
C ILE A 85 -8.83 9.18 17.78
N GLY A 86 -8.65 9.40 16.46
CA GLY A 86 -8.31 10.71 15.89
C GLY A 86 -6.83 11.13 15.98
N GLN A 87 -5.93 10.23 16.37
CA GLN A 87 -4.48 10.51 16.39
C GLN A 87 -3.88 10.58 14.97
N ILE A 88 -4.36 9.75 14.04
CA ILE A 88 -4.08 9.73 12.62
C ILE A 88 -5.39 10.06 11.89
N GLN A 89 -5.34 10.70 10.73
CA GLN A 89 -6.52 11.06 9.96
C GLN A 89 -6.70 10.19 8.72
N CYS A 90 -5.61 9.80 8.09
CA CYS A 90 -5.58 9.14 6.79
C CYS A 90 -4.50 8.06 6.78
N ALA A 91 -4.70 7.00 6.02
CA ALA A 91 -3.66 6.01 5.78
C ALA A 91 -3.82 5.35 4.41
N ALA A 92 -2.69 4.87 3.87
CA ALA A 92 -2.69 3.83 2.85
C ALA A 92 -2.75 2.47 3.54
N PHE A 93 -3.71 1.66 3.13
CA PHE A 93 -3.90 0.30 3.61
C PHE A 93 -3.77 -0.69 2.47
N SER A 94 -3.19 -1.84 2.76
CA SER A 94 -3.35 -3.06 1.96
C SER A 94 -4.65 -3.77 2.34
N GLY A 95 -4.93 -4.91 1.72
CA GLY A 95 -6.08 -5.75 2.04
C GLY A 95 -6.23 -6.06 3.53
N VAL A 96 -5.12 -6.17 4.26
CA VAL A 96 -5.15 -6.45 5.71
C VAL A 96 -5.82 -5.32 6.48
N GLY A 97 -5.38 -4.09 6.27
CA GLY A 97 -5.90 -2.93 7.00
C GLY A 97 -7.33 -2.56 6.62
N PHE A 98 -7.61 -2.43 5.32
CA PHE A 98 -8.97 -2.07 4.91
C PHE A 98 -9.98 -3.21 5.11
N GLY A 99 -9.54 -4.47 5.09
CA GLY A 99 -10.37 -5.62 5.42
C GLY A 99 -10.86 -5.63 6.88
N LYS A 100 -10.11 -5.01 7.81
CA LYS A 100 -10.58 -4.79 9.19
C LYS A 100 -11.68 -3.72 9.29
N ILE A 101 -11.77 -2.85 8.30
CA ILE A 101 -12.86 -1.85 8.19
C ILE A 101 -14.06 -2.46 7.51
N LEU A 102 -13.83 -3.15 6.40
CA LEU A 102 -14.85 -3.71 5.52
C LEU A 102 -14.46 -5.12 5.07
N PRO A 103 -14.78 -6.18 5.84
CA PRO A 103 -14.34 -7.55 5.51
C PRO A 103 -14.69 -8.00 4.10
N MET A 104 -15.87 -7.62 3.57
CA MET A 104 -16.31 -8.06 2.26
C MET A 104 -15.41 -7.61 1.09
N VAL A 105 -14.62 -6.56 1.25
CA VAL A 105 -13.71 -6.11 0.19
C VAL A 105 -12.58 -7.11 -0.07
N ARG A 106 -12.31 -8.00 0.91
CA ARG A 106 -11.29 -9.05 0.80
C ARG A 106 -11.60 -10.11 -0.26
N VAL A 107 -12.80 -10.12 -0.83
CA VAL A 107 -13.10 -10.92 -2.03
C VAL A 107 -12.14 -10.60 -3.18
N LEU A 108 -11.59 -9.37 -3.23
CA LEU A 108 -10.63 -8.93 -4.24
C LEU A 108 -9.20 -9.49 -4.02
N ASP A 109 -8.90 -9.96 -2.81
CA ASP A 109 -7.59 -10.52 -2.45
C ASP A 109 -7.61 -12.06 -2.39
N LEU A 110 -8.58 -12.72 -3.01
CA LEU A 110 -8.57 -14.18 -3.11
C LEU A 110 -7.33 -14.65 -3.89
N PRO A 111 -6.65 -15.70 -3.44
CA PRO A 111 -5.47 -16.22 -4.12
C PRO A 111 -5.82 -16.66 -5.54
N PHE A 112 -4.95 -16.37 -6.50
CA PHE A 112 -5.12 -16.76 -7.92
C PHE A 112 -6.43 -16.28 -8.57
N LEU A 113 -7.07 -15.22 -8.03
CA LEU A 113 -8.33 -14.67 -8.54
C LEU A 113 -8.13 -14.02 -9.91
N PHE A 114 -7.15 -13.12 -10.01
CA PHE A 114 -6.85 -12.37 -11.24
C PHE A 114 -5.73 -13.05 -12.03
N ARG A 115 -5.88 -13.12 -13.34
CA ARG A 115 -4.91 -13.71 -14.27
C ARG A 115 -4.01 -12.67 -14.93
N ASN A 116 -4.49 -11.44 -14.99
CA ASN A 116 -3.79 -10.29 -15.59
C ASN A 116 -4.33 -8.97 -15.03
N ASP A 117 -3.66 -7.88 -15.38
CA ASP A 117 -4.01 -6.54 -14.90
C ASP A 117 -5.35 -6.05 -15.46
N GLU A 118 -5.75 -6.47 -16.68
CA GLU A 118 -7.04 -6.10 -17.26
C GLU A 118 -8.23 -6.65 -16.49
N GLU A 119 -8.11 -7.86 -15.95
CA GLU A 119 -9.12 -8.44 -15.07
C GLU A 119 -9.24 -7.64 -13.77
N THR A 120 -8.11 -7.28 -13.18
CA THR A 120 -8.05 -6.46 -11.97
C THR A 120 -8.70 -5.10 -12.21
N ASP A 121 -8.29 -4.39 -13.24
CA ASP A 121 -8.79 -3.05 -13.58
C ASP A 121 -10.31 -3.07 -13.83
N ARG A 122 -10.81 -4.09 -14.54
CA ARG A 122 -12.23 -4.27 -14.82
C ARG A 122 -13.04 -4.46 -13.54
N VAL A 123 -12.63 -5.36 -12.65
CA VAL A 123 -13.34 -5.64 -11.40
C VAL A 123 -13.31 -4.42 -10.48
N HIS A 124 -12.16 -3.75 -10.36
CA HIS A 124 -12.03 -2.54 -9.55
C HIS A 124 -12.94 -1.43 -10.07
N LYS A 125 -12.98 -1.19 -11.36
CA LYS A 125 -13.84 -0.18 -12.01
C LYS A 125 -15.32 -0.46 -11.76
N GLU A 126 -15.77 -1.70 -11.96
CA GLU A 126 -17.16 -2.09 -11.81
C GLU A 126 -17.65 -2.05 -10.35
N LEU A 127 -16.75 -2.29 -9.38
CA LEU A 127 -17.10 -2.33 -7.96
C LEU A 127 -16.69 -1.08 -7.17
N GLN A 128 -16.06 -0.09 -7.81
CA GLN A 128 -15.53 1.11 -7.17
C GLN A 128 -16.59 1.86 -6.35
N GLN A 129 -17.73 2.17 -6.97
CA GLN A 129 -18.80 2.91 -6.30
C GLN A 129 -19.40 2.10 -5.16
N PHE A 130 -19.65 0.80 -5.38
CA PHE A 130 -20.18 -0.09 -4.36
C PHE A 130 -19.31 -0.07 -3.10
N PHE A 131 -18.00 -0.30 -3.24
CA PHE A 131 -17.10 -0.31 -2.08
C PHE A 131 -16.94 1.08 -1.44
N ALA A 132 -16.91 2.17 -2.22
CA ALA A 132 -16.86 3.52 -1.68
C ALA A 132 -18.05 3.81 -0.76
N GLU A 133 -19.26 3.41 -1.14
CA GLU A 133 -20.46 3.54 -0.32
C GLU A 133 -20.40 2.67 0.95
N GLN A 134 -19.87 1.45 0.85
CA GLN A 134 -19.72 0.57 2.02
C GLN A 134 -18.67 1.13 3.01
N PHE A 135 -17.54 1.67 2.54
CA PHE A 135 -16.57 2.35 3.41
C PHE A 135 -17.17 3.56 4.11
N LYS A 136 -18.01 4.36 3.42
CA LYS A 136 -18.73 5.48 4.05
C LYS A 136 -19.61 5.03 5.20
N LYS A 137 -20.34 3.92 5.06
CA LYS A 137 -21.17 3.33 6.13
C LYS A 137 -20.31 2.89 7.33
N LYS A 138 -19.04 2.58 7.11
CA LYS A 138 -18.07 2.22 8.16
C LYS A 138 -17.30 3.42 8.74
N GLY A 139 -17.64 4.65 8.33
CA GLY A 139 -17.04 5.88 8.85
C GLY A 139 -15.74 6.30 8.17
N PHE A 140 -15.48 5.82 6.95
CA PHE A 140 -14.32 6.17 6.13
C PHE A 140 -14.73 6.73 4.76
N GLU A 141 -14.01 7.72 4.27
CA GLU A 141 -14.07 8.14 2.87
C GLU A 141 -12.94 7.43 2.12
N LEU A 142 -13.26 6.76 1.03
CA LEU A 142 -12.31 6.24 0.07
C LEU A 142 -11.84 7.40 -0.80
N LEU A 143 -10.59 7.83 -0.61
CA LEU A 143 -9.99 8.89 -1.44
C LEU A 143 -9.58 8.36 -2.80
N SER A 144 -8.95 7.20 -2.83
CA SER A 144 -8.61 6.47 -4.06
C SER A 144 -8.32 5.01 -3.74
N TRP A 145 -8.52 4.15 -4.73
CA TRP A 145 -7.82 2.88 -4.78
C TRP A 145 -6.34 3.13 -5.08
N GLY A 146 -5.49 2.22 -4.66
CA GLY A 146 -4.10 2.12 -5.03
C GLY A 146 -3.78 0.67 -5.35
N GLU A 147 -2.61 0.44 -5.86
CA GLU A 147 -2.11 -0.89 -6.14
C GLU A 147 -0.89 -1.18 -5.26
N VAL A 148 -0.86 -2.36 -4.65
CA VAL A 148 0.34 -2.90 -4.02
C VAL A 148 1.08 -3.78 -5.04
N GLY A 149 0.32 -4.41 -5.94
CA GLY A 149 0.78 -5.16 -7.10
C GLY A 149 0.65 -6.67 -6.95
N ASN A 150 1.14 -7.37 -7.96
CA ASN A 150 1.17 -8.83 -7.98
C ASN A 150 2.17 -9.35 -6.96
N VAL A 151 1.67 -10.14 -6.02
CA VAL A 151 2.42 -10.74 -4.92
C VAL A 151 2.93 -12.10 -5.36
N HIS A 152 4.19 -12.39 -5.06
CA HIS A 152 4.85 -13.65 -5.35
C HIS A 152 5.37 -14.30 -4.06
N ILE A 153 5.52 -15.60 -4.08
CA ILE A 153 6.17 -16.36 -2.98
C ILE A 153 7.67 -16.20 -3.11
N PHE A 154 8.32 -15.86 -2.00
CA PHE A 154 9.76 -15.85 -1.81
C PHE A 154 10.14 -16.85 -0.72
N SER A 155 11.14 -17.70 -0.95
CA SER A 155 11.44 -18.81 -0.06
C SER A 155 12.93 -19.19 -0.04
N LYS A 156 13.34 -19.90 1.02
CA LYS A 156 14.67 -20.52 1.09
C LYS A 156 14.78 -21.83 0.31
N LYS A 157 13.64 -22.47 -0.02
CA LYS A 157 13.56 -23.69 -0.82
C LYS A 157 12.64 -23.44 -2.03
N PRO A 158 12.87 -24.12 -3.16
CA PRO A 158 12.04 -23.92 -4.36
C PRO A 158 10.59 -24.37 -4.11
N VAL A 159 9.63 -23.57 -4.59
CA VAL A 159 8.19 -23.89 -4.55
C VAL A 159 7.69 -24.01 -5.99
N ARG A 160 7.45 -25.22 -6.46
CA ARG A 160 6.97 -25.56 -7.81
C ARG A 160 5.54 -26.07 -7.81
N THR A 161 5.13 -26.71 -6.70
CA THR A 161 3.82 -27.30 -6.49
C THR A 161 3.23 -26.88 -5.16
N VAL A 162 1.94 -27.12 -4.95
CA VAL A 162 1.32 -26.93 -3.62
C VAL A 162 1.98 -27.81 -2.55
N GLY A 163 2.42 -29.03 -2.93
CA GLY A 163 3.10 -29.93 -2.01
C GLY A 163 4.44 -29.41 -1.47
N ASP A 164 5.13 -28.53 -2.21
CA ASP A 164 6.43 -27.98 -1.79
C ASP A 164 6.34 -27.02 -0.59
N PHE A 165 5.14 -26.59 -0.23
CA PHE A 165 4.93 -25.83 1.00
C PHE A 165 5.09 -26.65 2.27
N ALA A 166 5.07 -27.98 2.17
CA ALA A 166 5.20 -28.87 3.32
C ALA A 166 6.53 -28.63 4.05
N GLY A 167 6.45 -28.33 5.35
CA GLY A 167 7.62 -28.09 6.20
C GLY A 167 8.28 -26.70 6.04
N LEU A 168 7.74 -25.81 5.20
CA LEU A 168 8.16 -24.42 5.17
C LEU A 168 7.59 -23.64 6.36
N LYS A 169 8.37 -22.69 6.86
CA LYS A 169 7.95 -21.74 7.88
C LYS A 169 7.38 -20.50 7.21
N VAL A 170 6.15 -20.62 6.78
CA VAL A 170 5.49 -19.57 5.97
C VAL A 170 4.99 -18.45 6.86
N TRP A 171 5.36 -17.23 6.54
CA TRP A 171 4.76 -16.05 7.16
C TRP A 171 3.32 -15.84 6.70
N ALA A 172 2.44 -15.45 7.62
CA ALA A 172 1.18 -14.78 7.27
C ALA A 172 1.05 -13.48 8.07
N TRP A 173 0.50 -12.45 7.44
CA TRP A 173 0.26 -11.20 8.14
C TRP A 173 -0.71 -11.41 9.28
N SER A 174 -0.33 -10.98 10.47
CA SER A 174 -1.11 -11.19 11.69
C SER A 174 -2.54 -10.65 11.55
N GLY A 175 -3.51 -11.53 11.75
CA GLY A 175 -4.93 -11.19 11.64
C GLY A 175 -5.48 -11.15 10.21
N ASP A 176 -4.76 -11.64 9.20
CA ASP A 176 -5.25 -11.78 7.83
C ASP A 176 -5.97 -13.12 7.64
N PRO A 177 -7.32 -13.14 7.49
CA PRO A 177 -8.07 -14.37 7.29
C PRO A 177 -7.82 -15.00 5.92
N ILE A 178 -7.55 -14.19 4.88
CA ILE A 178 -7.28 -14.71 3.53
C ILE A 178 -5.97 -15.50 3.51
N ALA A 179 -4.89 -14.91 4.02
CA ALA A 179 -3.60 -15.59 4.08
C ALA A 179 -3.66 -16.87 4.94
N LYS A 180 -4.30 -16.80 6.12
CA LYS A 180 -4.49 -17.94 6.99
C LYS A 180 -5.21 -19.09 6.27
N GLU A 181 -6.37 -18.79 5.66
CA GLU A 181 -7.17 -19.79 4.96
C GLU A 181 -6.46 -20.33 3.72
N THR A 182 -5.74 -19.47 2.98
CA THR A 182 -5.00 -19.88 1.79
C THR A 182 -3.92 -20.90 2.13
N PHE A 183 -3.10 -20.63 3.15
CA PHE A 183 -2.04 -21.55 3.56
C PHE A 183 -2.62 -22.83 4.21
N ALA A 184 -3.72 -22.71 4.95
CA ALA A 184 -4.45 -23.88 5.46
C ALA A 184 -4.97 -24.77 4.32
N ALA A 185 -5.51 -24.19 3.25
CA ALA A 185 -5.96 -24.92 2.05
C ALA A 185 -4.81 -25.61 1.31
N MET A 186 -3.56 -25.15 1.48
CA MET A 186 -2.32 -25.75 1.00
C MET A 186 -1.69 -26.74 2.01
N GLY A 187 -2.35 -27.01 3.14
CA GLY A 187 -1.84 -27.94 4.18
C GLY A 187 -0.77 -27.34 5.09
N VAL A 188 -0.66 -26.03 5.20
CA VAL A 188 0.35 -25.34 5.99
C VAL A 188 -0.28 -24.50 7.09
N ASN A 189 0.30 -24.53 8.29
CA ASN A 189 -0.02 -23.59 9.36
C ASN A 189 0.96 -22.42 9.31
N PRO A 190 0.55 -21.23 8.84
CA PRO A 190 1.45 -20.11 8.73
C PRO A 190 1.77 -19.49 10.09
N ILE A 191 2.92 -18.84 10.19
CA ILE A 191 3.40 -18.11 11.37
C ILE A 191 2.91 -16.67 11.28
N PRO A 192 2.02 -16.22 12.17
CA PRO A 192 1.47 -14.88 12.13
C PRO A 192 2.45 -13.86 12.72
N LEU A 193 2.90 -12.89 11.92
CA LEU A 193 3.72 -11.75 12.35
C LEU A 193 3.15 -10.44 11.76
N ALA A 194 3.35 -9.33 12.47
CA ALA A 194 3.17 -8.01 11.88
C ALA A 194 4.22 -7.79 10.79
N ILE A 195 3.92 -7.00 9.76
CA ILE A 195 4.87 -6.77 8.65
C ILE A 195 6.18 -6.14 9.16
N THR A 196 6.13 -5.34 10.21
CA THR A 196 7.29 -4.71 10.86
C THR A 196 8.27 -5.71 11.48
N ASP A 197 7.82 -6.95 11.76
CA ASP A 197 8.60 -7.99 12.42
C ASP A 197 9.17 -9.02 11.45
N VAL A 198 8.73 -8.98 10.17
CA VAL A 198 9.10 -9.99 9.15
C VAL A 198 10.60 -10.05 8.91
N THR A 199 11.29 -8.91 8.79
CA THR A 199 12.74 -8.88 8.59
C THR A 199 13.48 -9.57 9.74
N THR A 200 13.05 -9.32 10.99
CA THR A 200 13.59 -10.01 12.16
C THR A 200 13.30 -11.52 12.11
N GLY A 201 12.07 -11.89 11.72
CA GLY A 201 11.68 -13.30 11.56
C GLY A 201 12.50 -14.05 10.53
N LEU A 202 12.85 -13.41 9.40
CA LEU A 202 13.73 -13.95 8.36
C LEU A 202 15.17 -14.09 8.86
N ASN A 203 15.70 -13.06 9.52
CA ASN A 203 17.08 -13.04 10.05
C ASN A 203 17.30 -14.12 11.12
N THR A 204 16.32 -14.35 11.97
CA THR A 204 16.40 -15.37 13.03
C THR A 204 16.03 -16.79 12.57
N GLY A 205 15.54 -16.94 11.33
CA GLY A 205 15.04 -18.22 10.81
C GLY A 205 13.73 -18.67 11.47
N MET A 206 13.00 -17.77 12.12
CA MET A 206 11.64 -18.01 12.61
C MET A 206 10.70 -18.31 11.43
N ILE A 207 10.88 -17.60 10.32
CA ILE A 207 10.23 -17.81 9.03
C ILE A 207 11.29 -17.99 7.94
N ASP A 208 10.94 -18.71 6.88
CA ASP A 208 11.81 -18.96 5.72
C ASP A 208 11.08 -18.75 4.39
N THR A 209 9.83 -18.38 4.45
CA THR A 209 8.95 -18.16 3.29
C THR A 209 8.03 -16.97 3.57
N VAL A 210 7.99 -16.05 2.61
CA VAL A 210 7.16 -14.83 2.65
C VAL A 210 6.46 -14.62 1.32
N TYR A 211 5.48 -13.72 1.30
CA TYR A 211 4.84 -13.28 0.08
C TYR A 211 4.86 -11.75 0.00
N ALA A 212 5.25 -11.23 -1.17
CA ALA A 212 5.35 -9.80 -1.41
C ALA A 212 5.33 -9.49 -2.92
N PRO A 213 5.01 -8.26 -3.33
CA PRO A 213 5.37 -7.79 -4.64
C PRO A 213 6.90 -7.74 -4.79
N PRO A 214 7.48 -8.00 -5.98
CA PRO A 214 8.93 -7.97 -6.19
C PRO A 214 9.58 -6.68 -5.73
N ILE A 215 8.99 -5.54 -6.06
CA ILE A 215 9.46 -4.23 -5.59
C ILE A 215 9.38 -4.07 -4.07
N GLY A 216 8.36 -4.64 -3.44
CA GLY A 216 8.21 -4.64 -1.97
C GLY A 216 9.27 -5.48 -1.28
N ALA A 217 9.57 -6.67 -1.81
CA ALA A 217 10.62 -7.54 -1.28
C ALA A 217 12.00 -6.86 -1.34
N LEU A 218 12.30 -6.14 -2.45
CA LEU A 218 13.53 -5.34 -2.58
C LEU A 218 13.55 -4.17 -1.60
N ALA A 219 12.47 -3.40 -1.51
CA ALA A 219 12.40 -2.24 -0.64
C ALA A 219 12.52 -2.60 0.86
N LEU A 220 12.00 -3.75 1.26
CA LEU A 220 12.08 -4.29 2.63
C LEU A 220 13.34 -5.14 2.86
N GLN A 221 14.18 -5.32 1.82
CA GLN A 221 15.43 -6.10 1.85
C GLN A 221 15.23 -7.58 2.23
N TRP A 222 14.05 -8.15 1.97
CA TRP A 222 13.75 -9.53 2.32
C TRP A 222 14.51 -10.54 1.45
N GLN A 223 14.83 -10.18 0.20
CA GLN A 223 15.62 -11.00 -0.72
C GLN A 223 16.99 -11.39 -0.17
N ALA A 224 17.54 -10.63 0.79
CA ALA A 224 18.84 -10.96 1.39
C ALA A 224 18.84 -12.30 2.16
N ASN A 225 17.66 -12.78 2.57
CA ASN A 225 17.49 -14.00 3.36
C ASN A 225 16.85 -15.15 2.57
N LEU A 226 16.57 -14.96 1.27
CA LEU A 226 15.77 -15.86 0.45
C LEU A 226 16.55 -16.23 -0.82
N HIS A 227 16.23 -17.35 -1.44
CA HIS A 227 16.98 -17.87 -2.59
C HIS A 227 16.10 -18.04 -3.83
N TYR A 228 14.78 -18.13 -3.65
CA TYR A 228 13.82 -18.44 -4.71
C TYR A 228 12.67 -17.43 -4.72
N MET A 229 12.18 -17.14 -5.93
CA MET A 229 10.92 -16.46 -6.16
C MET A 229 10.07 -17.29 -7.12
N THR A 230 8.83 -17.62 -6.75
CA THR A 230 7.90 -18.30 -7.66
C THR A 230 7.28 -17.29 -8.62
N ALA A 231 7.40 -17.52 -9.94
CA ALA A 231 6.89 -16.60 -10.96
C ALA A 231 5.36 -16.54 -11.03
N LEU A 232 4.66 -17.59 -10.56
CA LEU A 232 3.19 -17.57 -10.49
C LEU A 232 2.73 -16.49 -9.50
N PRO A 233 1.92 -15.50 -9.93
CA PRO A 233 1.32 -14.54 -9.03
C PRO A 233 0.40 -15.25 -8.03
N PHE A 234 0.68 -15.07 -6.75
CA PHE A 234 -0.06 -15.69 -5.65
C PHE A 234 -1.38 -14.96 -5.38
N VAL A 235 -1.33 -13.64 -5.36
CA VAL A 235 -2.48 -12.75 -5.19
C VAL A 235 -2.17 -11.40 -5.82
N HIS A 236 -3.17 -10.75 -6.40
CA HIS A 236 -3.07 -9.33 -6.69
C HIS A 236 -3.49 -8.55 -5.45
N SER A 237 -2.55 -7.82 -4.85
CA SER A 237 -2.82 -7.07 -3.63
C SER A 237 -3.30 -5.67 -3.96
N THR A 238 -4.54 -5.41 -3.61
CA THR A 238 -5.16 -4.09 -3.74
C THR A 238 -4.72 -3.20 -2.58
N GLY A 239 -4.51 -1.92 -2.86
CA GLY A 239 -4.33 -0.87 -1.86
C GLY A 239 -5.51 0.10 -1.86
N ALA A 240 -5.69 0.80 -0.76
CA ALA A 240 -6.67 1.88 -0.66
C ALA A 240 -6.17 3.01 0.23
N ILE A 241 -6.46 4.25 -0.16
CA ILE A 241 -6.24 5.41 0.69
C ILE A 241 -7.57 5.80 1.33
N LEU A 242 -7.63 5.63 2.64
CA LEU A 242 -8.83 5.85 3.44
C LEU A 242 -8.58 6.98 4.45
N ILE A 243 -9.51 7.91 4.53
CA ILE A 243 -9.52 8.98 5.53
C ILE A 243 -10.72 8.84 6.46
N SER A 244 -10.56 9.16 7.74
CA SER A 244 -11.68 9.27 8.68
C SER A 244 -12.78 10.16 8.11
N LEU A 245 -13.98 9.64 7.92
CA LEU A 245 -15.12 10.42 7.43
C LEU A 245 -15.45 11.59 8.37
N LYS A 246 -15.24 11.40 9.69
CA LYS A 246 -15.40 12.46 10.69
C LYS A 246 -14.42 13.62 10.45
N TYR A 247 -13.18 13.33 10.04
CA TYR A 247 -12.21 14.37 9.72
C TYR A 247 -12.48 14.97 8.35
N TYR A 248 -12.75 14.13 7.34
CA TYR A 248 -13.04 14.57 5.96
C TYR A 248 -14.18 15.59 5.90
N ARG A 249 -15.25 15.38 6.69
CA ARG A 249 -16.38 16.30 6.81
C ARG A 249 -16.07 17.64 7.49
N LYS A 250 -14.90 17.79 8.13
CA LYS A 250 -14.44 19.08 8.69
C LYS A 250 -13.71 19.94 7.68
N LEU A 251 -13.31 19.37 6.54
CA LEU A 251 -12.67 20.12 5.48
C LEU A 251 -13.75 20.96 4.77
N PRO A 252 -13.43 22.22 4.41
CA PRO A 252 -14.22 22.95 3.43
C PRO A 252 -14.42 22.13 2.16
N GLU A 253 -15.57 22.28 1.51
CA GLU A 253 -15.94 21.44 0.36
C GLU A 253 -14.89 21.50 -0.76
N GLU A 254 -14.35 22.69 -1.04
CA GLU A 254 -13.31 22.88 -2.04
C GLU A 254 -12.02 22.14 -1.71
N LEU A 255 -11.63 22.09 -0.42
CA LEU A 255 -10.44 21.37 0.02
C LEU A 255 -10.66 19.85 0.05
N ALA A 256 -11.86 19.40 0.38
CA ALA A 256 -12.24 18.00 0.31
C ALA A 256 -12.22 17.47 -1.14
N LYS A 257 -12.77 18.26 -2.08
CA LYS A 257 -12.69 17.94 -3.52
C LYS A 257 -11.26 17.94 -4.03
N LEU A 258 -10.46 18.96 -3.66
CA LEU A 258 -9.04 19.05 -4.03
C LEU A 258 -8.27 17.82 -3.52
N LEU A 259 -8.45 17.43 -2.24
CA LEU A 259 -7.81 16.25 -1.68
C LEU A 259 -8.15 15.00 -2.49
N LYS A 260 -9.43 14.78 -2.78
CA LYS A 260 -9.90 13.58 -3.46
C LYS A 260 -9.40 13.51 -4.90
N SER A 261 -9.47 14.60 -5.67
CA SER A 261 -8.99 14.64 -7.04
C SER A 261 -7.47 14.48 -7.13
N THR A 262 -6.70 15.16 -6.25
CA THR A 262 -5.24 15.04 -6.23
C THR A 262 -4.79 13.63 -5.87
N MET A 263 -5.48 12.97 -4.91
CA MET A 263 -5.19 11.56 -4.59
C MET A 263 -5.50 10.62 -5.75
N ALA A 264 -6.64 10.78 -6.41
CA ALA A 264 -7.01 9.95 -7.55
C ALA A 264 -5.98 10.06 -8.69
N GLU A 265 -5.64 11.29 -9.10
CA GLU A 265 -4.63 11.54 -10.13
C GLU A 265 -3.25 10.94 -9.78
N ALA A 266 -2.87 11.03 -8.50
CA ALA A 266 -1.60 10.47 -8.03
C ALA A 266 -1.59 8.94 -8.06
N MET A 267 -2.71 8.30 -7.68
CA MET A 267 -2.81 6.84 -7.66
C MET A 267 -2.87 6.25 -9.07
N ASP A 268 -3.56 6.89 -10.02
CA ASP A 268 -3.58 6.45 -11.42
C ASP A 268 -2.17 6.42 -12.02
N LYS A 269 -1.39 7.49 -11.79
CA LYS A 269 0.02 7.54 -12.21
C LYS A 269 0.87 6.48 -11.52
N MET A 270 0.66 6.30 -10.21
CA MET A 270 1.42 5.35 -9.42
C MET A 270 1.16 3.90 -9.83
N THR A 271 -0.07 3.53 -10.18
CA THR A 271 -0.41 2.18 -10.66
C THR A 271 0.43 1.82 -11.89
N THR A 272 0.51 2.72 -12.87
CA THR A 272 1.34 2.51 -14.07
C THR A 272 2.83 2.37 -13.72
N GLU A 273 3.34 3.25 -12.85
CA GLU A 273 4.72 3.19 -12.38
C GLU A 273 5.04 1.88 -11.64
N LEU A 274 4.18 1.46 -10.71
CA LEU A 274 4.40 0.25 -9.91
C LEU A 274 4.40 -1.02 -10.76
N ARG A 275 3.53 -1.13 -11.77
CA ARG A 275 3.51 -2.25 -12.71
C ARG A 275 4.83 -2.34 -13.48
N THR A 276 5.33 -1.21 -14.00
CA THR A 276 6.64 -1.14 -14.68
C THR A 276 7.78 -1.51 -13.72
N GLN A 277 7.82 -0.89 -12.54
CA GLN A 277 8.86 -1.15 -11.54
C GLN A 277 8.82 -2.59 -11.01
N SER A 278 7.65 -3.23 -10.94
CA SER A 278 7.54 -4.64 -10.55
C SER A 278 8.19 -5.57 -11.57
N MET A 279 8.06 -5.27 -12.87
CA MET A 279 8.78 -6.03 -13.90
C MET A 279 10.31 -5.82 -13.81
N GLU A 280 10.75 -4.57 -13.65
CA GLU A 280 12.16 -4.25 -13.45
C GLU A 280 12.72 -4.92 -12.18
N ALA A 281 11.93 -4.96 -11.11
CA ALA A 281 12.31 -5.60 -9.85
C ALA A 281 12.59 -7.11 -10.01
N VAL A 282 11.84 -7.81 -10.86
CA VAL A 282 12.12 -9.23 -11.18
C VAL A 282 13.49 -9.39 -11.81
N GLU A 283 13.87 -8.51 -12.74
CA GLU A 283 15.20 -8.55 -13.37
C GLU A 283 16.32 -8.21 -12.37
N ILE A 284 16.07 -7.30 -11.43
CA ILE A 284 17.02 -7.03 -10.35
C ILE A 284 17.17 -8.26 -9.44
N ILE A 285 16.06 -8.90 -9.07
CA ILE A 285 16.03 -10.10 -8.23
C ILE A 285 16.85 -11.24 -8.86
N LYS A 286 16.73 -11.45 -10.17
CA LYS A 286 17.58 -12.40 -10.91
C LYS A 286 19.07 -12.03 -10.83
N LYS A 287 19.40 -10.76 -11.07
CA LYS A 287 20.78 -10.27 -11.07
C LYS A 287 21.47 -10.39 -9.71
N ILE A 288 20.73 -10.27 -8.63
CA ILE A 288 21.27 -10.46 -7.26
C ILE A 288 21.29 -11.91 -6.80
N GLY A 289 20.93 -12.85 -7.69
CA GLY A 289 21.16 -14.29 -7.50
C GLY A 289 19.99 -15.12 -6.98
N LEU A 290 18.76 -14.57 -6.93
CA LEU A 290 17.60 -15.40 -6.65
C LEU A 290 17.19 -16.19 -7.92
N GLU A 291 16.92 -17.47 -7.72
CA GLU A 291 16.36 -18.33 -8.78
C GLU A 291 14.87 -18.06 -8.93
N ILE A 292 14.45 -17.79 -10.17
CA ILE A 292 13.03 -17.62 -10.50
C ILE A 292 12.48 -19.00 -10.89
N ILE A 293 11.59 -19.53 -10.05
CA ILE A 293 10.86 -20.76 -10.32
C ILE A 293 9.79 -20.45 -11.36
N PRO A 294 9.78 -21.10 -12.52
CA PRO A 294 8.82 -20.82 -13.58
C PRO A 294 7.38 -21.11 -13.14
N ILE A 295 6.41 -20.51 -13.83
CA ILE A 295 4.99 -20.82 -13.63
C ILE A 295 4.80 -22.32 -13.92
N PRO A 296 4.20 -23.08 -12.98
CA PRO A 296 3.93 -24.48 -13.21
C PRO A 296 2.93 -24.70 -14.34
N GLU A 297 2.93 -25.89 -14.92
CA GLU A 297 2.02 -26.26 -16.01
C GLU A 297 1.17 -27.48 -15.62
N GLY A 298 0.14 -27.76 -16.41
CA GLY A 298 -0.69 -28.96 -16.25
C GLY A 298 -1.38 -29.06 -14.89
N GLU A 299 -1.29 -30.23 -14.27
CA GLU A 299 -1.97 -30.52 -12.98
C GLU A 299 -1.41 -29.67 -11.83
N ALA A 300 -0.09 -29.40 -11.83
CA ALA A 300 0.52 -28.55 -10.78
C ALA A 300 -0.06 -27.10 -10.79
N LEU A 301 -0.29 -26.53 -11.96
CA LEU A 301 -0.95 -25.22 -12.05
C LEU A 301 -2.41 -25.30 -11.63
N LYS A 302 -3.10 -26.38 -12.01
CA LYS A 302 -4.50 -26.59 -11.63
C LYS A 302 -4.65 -26.70 -10.11
N GLU A 303 -3.74 -27.39 -9.40
CA GLU A 303 -3.75 -27.46 -7.94
C GLU A 303 -3.73 -26.08 -7.29
N PHE A 304 -2.92 -25.13 -7.79
CA PHE A 304 -2.92 -23.75 -7.31
C PHE A 304 -4.27 -23.05 -7.54
N TYR A 305 -4.88 -23.22 -8.72
CA TYR A 305 -6.21 -22.64 -8.97
C TYR A 305 -7.31 -23.32 -8.14
N ASP A 306 -7.20 -24.60 -7.82
CA ASP A 306 -8.13 -25.30 -6.94
C ASP A 306 -8.10 -24.74 -5.50
N VAL A 307 -6.94 -24.21 -5.05
CA VAL A 307 -6.85 -23.47 -3.79
C VAL A 307 -7.76 -22.25 -3.79
N ASN A 308 -7.84 -21.49 -4.88
CA ASN A 308 -8.78 -20.36 -5.00
C ASN A 308 -10.21 -20.80 -4.68
N GLY A 309 -10.69 -21.86 -5.34
CA GLY A 309 -12.06 -22.35 -5.12
C GLY A 309 -12.33 -22.81 -3.70
N LYS A 310 -11.36 -23.46 -3.04
CA LYS A 310 -11.48 -23.86 -1.62
C LYS A 310 -11.60 -22.62 -0.72
N VAL A 311 -10.67 -21.68 -0.85
CA VAL A 311 -10.62 -20.45 -0.04
C VAL A 311 -11.88 -19.60 -0.26
N ALA A 312 -12.31 -19.45 -1.53
CA ALA A 312 -13.50 -18.69 -1.87
C ALA A 312 -14.76 -19.26 -1.18
N ARG A 313 -14.95 -20.59 -1.22
CA ARG A 313 -16.09 -21.24 -0.54
C ARG A 313 -16.02 -21.12 0.98
N ASN A 314 -14.85 -21.36 1.57
CA ASN A 314 -14.69 -21.37 3.03
C ASN A 314 -14.92 -20.00 3.66
N LEU A 315 -14.57 -18.92 2.95
CA LEU A 315 -14.74 -17.54 3.43
C LEU A 315 -16.08 -16.91 3.05
N THR A 316 -16.89 -17.57 2.20
CA THR A 316 -18.24 -17.12 1.85
C THR A 316 -19.16 -17.19 3.07
N GLY A 317 -19.88 -16.10 3.33
CA GLY A 317 -20.75 -15.94 4.50
C GLY A 317 -20.02 -15.44 5.76
N GLU A 318 -18.72 -15.71 5.89
CA GLU A 318 -17.90 -15.21 7.00
C GLU A 318 -17.26 -13.85 6.65
N SER A 319 -16.51 -13.79 5.55
CA SER A 319 -15.77 -12.58 5.13
C SER A 319 -16.57 -11.72 4.15
N TYR A 320 -17.28 -12.33 3.23
CA TYR A 320 -18.08 -11.65 2.20
C TYR A 320 -19.35 -12.45 1.85
N PRO A 321 -20.44 -11.78 1.41
CA PRO A 321 -21.65 -12.45 0.99
C PRO A 321 -21.46 -13.17 -0.35
N LYS A 322 -22.23 -14.25 -0.55
CA LYS A 322 -22.19 -15.09 -1.77
C LYS A 322 -22.45 -14.27 -3.04
N GLU A 323 -23.41 -13.37 -2.99
CA GLU A 323 -23.81 -12.53 -4.11
C GLU A 323 -22.66 -11.62 -4.60
N LEU A 324 -21.78 -11.19 -3.68
CA LEU A 324 -20.62 -10.40 -4.05
C LEU A 324 -19.55 -11.27 -4.73
N LEU A 325 -19.32 -12.49 -4.24
CA LEU A 325 -18.43 -13.46 -4.89
C LEU A 325 -18.93 -13.78 -6.30
N GLU A 326 -20.21 -14.12 -6.46
CA GLU A 326 -20.85 -14.40 -7.75
C GLU A 326 -20.70 -13.21 -8.71
N LYS A 327 -20.90 -11.98 -8.21
CA LYS A 327 -20.71 -10.76 -9.00
C LYS A 327 -19.29 -10.60 -9.49
N VAL A 328 -18.28 -10.85 -8.66
CA VAL A 328 -16.86 -10.80 -9.05
C VAL A 328 -16.58 -11.81 -10.18
N TYR A 329 -17.04 -13.06 -10.02
CA TYR A 329 -16.81 -14.10 -11.04
C TYR A 329 -17.59 -13.83 -12.33
N LEU A 330 -18.78 -13.22 -12.24
CA LEU A 330 -19.53 -12.77 -13.42
C LEU A 330 -18.77 -11.70 -14.20
N ILE A 331 -18.19 -10.70 -13.51
CA ILE A 331 -17.36 -9.67 -14.15
C ILE A 331 -16.13 -10.30 -14.82
N LEU A 332 -15.55 -11.33 -14.21
CA LEU A 332 -14.42 -12.08 -14.75
C LEU A 332 -14.79 -13.01 -15.93
N GLY A 333 -16.09 -13.25 -16.17
CA GLY A 333 -16.54 -14.17 -17.21
C GLY A 333 -16.24 -15.63 -16.88
N ARG A 334 -16.19 -16.00 -15.60
CA ARG A 334 -15.85 -17.34 -15.11
C ARG A 334 -16.95 -17.90 -14.22
N PRO A 335 -17.15 -19.23 -14.15
CA PRO A 335 -18.07 -19.85 -13.19
C PRO A 335 -17.58 -19.56 -11.76
N CYS A 336 -18.53 -19.24 -10.87
CA CYS A 336 -18.25 -19.10 -9.44
C CYS A 336 -17.98 -20.49 -8.83
N PRO A 337 -16.94 -20.68 -8.02
CA PRO A 337 -16.55 -21.96 -7.45
C PRO A 337 -17.51 -22.51 -6.39
#